data_08b7476b789cf15695e387c05dcf3ee7
#
_entry.id   08b7476b789cf15695e387c05dcf3ee7
#
_cell.length_a   1.000
_cell.length_b   1.000
_cell.length_c   1.000
_cell.angle_alpha   90.00
_cell.angle_beta   90.00
_cell.angle_gamma   90.00
#
_symmetry.space_group_name_H-M   'P 1'
#
loop_
_entity.id
_entity.type
_entity.pdbx_description
1 polymer ?
#
loop_
_entity_poly.entity_id
_entity_poly.type
_entity_poly.pdbx_seq_one_letter_code
_entity_poly.pdbx_strand_id
1 'polypeptide(L)'
;MNDDRDNRRRRADLLRLRTQPRRHTLSYRLWLNRTFRKLLAGGVILSVIWLLLLTTTLPVDGRHVLLFFLLIIYLWVSEVFPLPVTALMAGTGLVLLGLRSRDDAFAPYASDAVFMILGSLIIAQGISASGAESLIIRKLLAPFTASTYRLLGGLIIVSTLMAAVIPDHSVAAIMLPIVLTVIDKTDIRDHPREMVAFTLAVAFGCSIAGLATPSGGARNVIAIGFLQQYGLQIDYLDWVVLAAPITLALMPLLFVTLILANQLRNRSLDYHLPPAEPLRDRQLLALGILGGTFLLFLTSGRTGLTLGTVAMLGAIAMHVSGVLEWDDSRRRLRWGVMFSYGAALTLGAAMVDHGVAEWLALGIFGLVEGGGELLLFSVIILLGVALTNIMSDGAAAAVLVPITLAVGVAAELDLAVVAILTAISTAFAFMTAFGTPPNLIVHASGIPSSADFVRNGVPMVLLAVLVLLVAQRYYWPIALGWTGL
;
A
#
# COMPACT_ATOMS: atom_id res chain seq x y z
N MET A 1 39.97 37.06 37.02
CA MET A 1 40.68 35.76 37.24
C MET A 1 39.74 34.57 37.40
N ASN A 2 38.43 34.77 37.60
CA ASN A 2 37.43 33.66 37.72
C ASN A 2 36.84 33.23 36.39
N ASP A 3 36.76 34.06 35.38
CA ASP A 3 36.10 33.81 34.10
C ASP A 3 36.91 32.83 33.20
N ASP A 4 38.24 32.84 33.33
CA ASP A 4 39.14 32.00 32.53
C ASP A 4 39.15 30.53 33.02
N ARG A 5 38.82 30.28 34.29
CA ARG A 5 38.68 28.92 34.86
C ARG A 5 37.38 28.26 34.45
N ASP A 6 36.31 29.02 34.33
CA ASP A 6 35.00 28.50 33.92
C ASP A 6 34.96 28.17 32.41
N ASN A 7 35.63 28.98 31.59
CA ASN A 7 35.80 28.72 30.17
C ASN A 7 36.68 27.49 29.87
N ARG A 8 37.71 27.26 30.68
CA ARG A 8 38.54 26.03 30.58
C ARG A 8 37.79 24.79 31.02
N ARG A 9 36.93 24.86 32.04
CA ARG A 9 36.07 23.75 32.45
C ARG A 9 35.01 23.41 31.37
N ARG A 10 34.33 24.39 30.81
CA ARG A 10 33.39 24.19 29.70
C ARG A 10 34.06 23.59 28.45
N ARG A 11 35.28 24.03 28.10
CA ARG A 11 36.05 23.41 27.02
C ARG A 11 36.47 21.97 27.32
N ALA A 12 36.85 21.68 28.54
CA ALA A 12 37.22 20.34 28.97
C ALA A 12 36.00 19.39 28.97
N ASP A 13 34.82 19.87 29.37
CA ASP A 13 33.58 19.11 29.35
C ASP A 13 33.07 18.90 27.90
N LEU A 14 33.21 19.89 27.02
CA LEU A 14 32.91 19.72 25.59
C LEU A 14 33.90 18.79 24.88
N LEU A 15 35.16 18.74 25.31
CA LEU A 15 36.13 17.75 24.83
C LEU A 15 35.84 16.36 25.37
N ARG A 16 35.40 16.22 26.62
CA ARG A 16 34.93 14.94 27.20
C ARG A 16 33.66 14.40 26.54
N LEU A 17 32.75 15.29 26.12
CA LEU A 17 31.57 14.89 25.33
C LEU A 17 31.94 14.46 23.89
N ARG A 18 33.03 14.99 23.32
CA ARG A 18 33.58 14.57 22.01
C ARG A 18 34.38 13.27 22.07
N THR A 19 34.85 12.85 23.24
CA THR A 19 35.65 11.66 23.46
C THR A 19 34.85 10.53 24.11
N GLN A 20 33.52 10.55 24.10
CA GLN A 20 32.74 9.33 24.35
C GLN A 20 32.70 8.48 23.07
N PRO A 21 33.70 7.60 22.82
CA PRO A 21 33.52 6.54 21.89
C PRO A 21 32.72 5.44 22.60
N ARG A 22 31.68 4.89 21.91
CA ARG A 22 31.33 3.50 22.18
C ARG A 22 30.00 3.13 22.82
N ARG A 23 28.98 3.96 22.78
CA ARG A 23 27.63 3.37 22.82
C ARG A 23 27.22 2.79 21.46
N HIS A 24 27.85 3.25 20.37
CA HIS A 24 27.60 2.72 19.02
C HIS A 24 28.19 1.32 18.76
N THR A 25 29.19 0.86 19.49
CA THR A 25 29.83 -0.45 19.22
C THR A 25 29.00 -1.63 19.69
N LEU A 26 28.26 -1.53 20.80
CA LEU A 26 27.41 -2.61 21.29
C LEU A 26 26.15 -2.75 20.42
N SER A 27 25.50 -1.61 20.11
CA SER A 27 24.35 -1.60 19.20
C SER A 27 24.73 -2.06 17.80
N TYR A 28 25.90 -1.64 17.29
CA TYR A 28 26.41 -2.10 15.99
C TYR A 28 26.75 -3.60 16.00
N ARG A 29 27.37 -4.14 17.05
CA ARG A 29 27.64 -5.57 17.17
C ARG A 29 26.34 -6.39 17.31
N LEU A 30 25.35 -5.90 18.04
CA LEU A 30 24.05 -6.55 18.15
C LEU A 30 23.29 -6.51 16.82
N TRP A 31 23.36 -5.38 16.09
CA TRP A 31 22.81 -5.26 14.75
C TRP A 31 23.52 -6.21 13.78
N LEU A 32 24.83 -6.23 13.77
CA LEU A 32 25.64 -7.12 12.92
C LEU A 32 25.33 -8.60 13.18
N ASN A 33 25.24 -9.02 14.46
CA ASN A 33 24.85 -10.37 14.83
C ASN A 33 23.44 -10.74 14.37
N ARG A 34 22.48 -9.83 14.53
CA ARG A 34 21.10 -10.04 14.08
C ARG A 34 21.01 -10.10 12.57
N THR A 35 21.67 -9.20 11.87
CA THR A 35 21.74 -9.14 10.41
C THR A 35 22.42 -10.39 9.86
N PHE A 36 23.57 -10.77 10.43
CA PHE A 36 24.30 -11.97 10.03
C PHE A 36 23.46 -13.24 10.20
N ARG A 37 22.74 -13.40 11.31
CA ARG A 37 21.84 -14.55 11.53
C ARG A 37 20.71 -14.60 10.50
N LYS A 38 20.12 -13.46 10.14
CA LYS A 38 19.11 -13.37 9.09
C LYS A 38 19.69 -13.74 7.74
N LEU A 39 20.86 -13.20 7.37
CA LEU A 39 21.52 -13.52 6.09
C LEU A 39 21.91 -15.01 6.02
N LEU A 40 22.40 -15.58 7.10
CA LEU A 40 22.71 -17.01 7.19
C LEU A 40 21.45 -17.87 6.99
N ALA A 41 20.35 -17.52 7.68
CA ALA A 41 19.08 -18.23 7.53
C ALA A 41 18.55 -18.14 6.09
N GLY A 42 18.60 -16.94 5.47
CA GLY A 42 18.24 -16.75 4.08
C GLY A 42 19.13 -17.58 3.14
N GLY A 43 20.44 -17.58 3.36
CA GLY A 43 21.38 -18.39 2.58
C GLY A 43 21.08 -19.88 2.66
N VAL A 44 20.75 -20.42 3.86
CA VAL A 44 20.36 -21.83 4.03
C VAL A 44 19.05 -22.12 3.28
N ILE A 45 18.02 -21.27 3.45
CA ILE A 45 16.73 -21.46 2.77
C ILE A 45 16.92 -21.46 1.26
N LEU A 46 17.65 -20.48 0.71
CA LEU A 46 17.90 -20.37 -0.72
C LEU A 46 18.75 -21.52 -1.25
N SER A 47 19.70 -22.04 -0.47
CA SER A 47 20.48 -23.22 -0.85
C SER A 47 19.63 -24.48 -0.95
N VAL A 48 18.68 -24.67 -0.02
CA VAL A 48 17.71 -25.77 -0.08
C VAL A 48 16.81 -25.64 -1.31
N ILE A 49 16.28 -24.41 -1.54
CA ILE A 49 15.46 -24.15 -2.74
C ILE A 49 16.25 -24.40 -4.01
N TRP A 50 17.52 -23.97 -4.08
CA TRP A 50 18.39 -24.24 -5.23
C TRP A 50 18.52 -25.73 -5.52
N LEU A 51 18.78 -26.55 -4.50
CA LEU A 51 18.87 -28.00 -4.63
C LEU A 51 17.55 -28.60 -5.15
N LEU A 52 16.41 -28.12 -4.69
CA LEU A 52 15.11 -28.55 -5.19
C LEU A 52 14.89 -28.13 -6.65
N LEU A 53 15.31 -26.92 -7.02
CA LEU A 53 15.19 -26.42 -8.40
C LEU A 53 16.02 -27.23 -9.40
N LEU A 54 17.10 -27.88 -8.97
CA LEU A 54 17.90 -28.74 -9.86
C LEU A 54 17.12 -29.91 -10.41
N THR A 55 16.06 -30.33 -9.75
CA THR A 55 15.18 -31.46 -10.18
C THR A 55 14.00 -31.02 -11.05
N THR A 56 13.85 -29.70 -11.28
CA THR A 56 12.73 -29.15 -12.04
C THR A 56 13.06 -29.03 -13.53
N THR A 57 12.00 -28.87 -14.33
CA THR A 57 12.10 -28.64 -15.79
C THR A 57 12.43 -27.20 -16.16
N LEU A 58 12.54 -26.29 -15.17
CA LEU A 58 12.82 -24.88 -15.41
C LEU A 58 14.22 -24.70 -16.05
N PRO A 59 14.37 -23.86 -17.11
CA PRO A 59 15.67 -23.53 -17.70
C PRO A 59 16.66 -22.97 -16.67
N VAL A 60 17.96 -23.09 -16.94
CA VAL A 60 19.02 -22.68 -16.00
C VAL A 60 18.88 -21.21 -15.63
N ASP A 61 18.69 -20.32 -16.60
CA ASP A 61 18.51 -18.89 -16.35
C ASP A 61 17.23 -18.60 -15.58
N GLY A 62 16.15 -19.33 -15.85
CA GLY A 62 14.92 -19.26 -15.07
C GLY A 62 15.12 -19.65 -13.61
N ARG A 63 15.95 -20.69 -13.32
CA ARG A 63 16.29 -21.06 -11.93
C ARG A 63 17.07 -19.94 -11.23
N HIS A 64 18.01 -19.28 -11.93
CA HIS A 64 18.74 -18.14 -11.38
C HIS A 64 17.81 -16.96 -11.10
N VAL A 65 16.89 -16.64 -12.03
CA VAL A 65 15.90 -15.58 -11.85
C VAL A 65 14.97 -15.88 -10.65
N LEU A 66 14.45 -17.10 -10.54
CA LEU A 66 13.58 -17.50 -9.45
C LEU A 66 14.30 -17.43 -8.09
N LEU A 67 15.53 -17.93 -8.02
CA LEU A 67 16.32 -17.87 -6.80
C LEU A 67 16.63 -16.43 -6.41
N PHE A 68 17.00 -15.59 -7.38
CA PHE A 68 17.25 -14.17 -7.15
C PHE A 68 15.97 -13.42 -6.72
N PHE A 69 14.85 -13.69 -7.35
CA PHE A 69 13.52 -13.16 -6.97
C PHE A 69 13.18 -13.52 -5.50
N LEU A 70 13.33 -14.79 -5.12
CA LEU A 70 13.13 -15.26 -3.75
C LEU A 70 14.10 -14.62 -2.75
N LEU A 71 15.35 -14.38 -3.17
CA LEU A 71 16.32 -13.62 -2.36
C LEU A 71 15.81 -12.20 -2.09
N ILE A 72 15.36 -11.48 -3.11
CA ILE A 72 14.85 -10.10 -2.96
C ILE A 72 13.61 -10.08 -2.08
N ILE A 73 12.66 -11.02 -2.27
CA ILE A 73 11.49 -11.17 -1.39
C ILE A 73 11.94 -11.42 0.05
N TYR A 74 12.87 -12.35 0.26
CA TYR A 74 13.40 -12.63 1.59
C TYR A 74 13.99 -11.38 2.24
N LEU A 75 14.75 -10.58 1.50
CA LEU A 75 15.34 -9.34 2.00
C LEU A 75 14.27 -8.29 2.33
N TRP A 76 13.18 -8.22 1.55
CA TRP A 76 12.05 -7.33 1.84
C TRP A 76 11.29 -7.75 3.11
N VAL A 77 10.93 -9.03 3.22
CA VAL A 77 10.18 -9.56 4.36
C VAL A 77 10.99 -9.53 5.66
N SER A 78 12.27 -9.87 5.58
CA SER A 78 13.16 -9.92 6.75
C SER A 78 13.65 -8.53 7.19
N GLU A 79 13.47 -7.49 6.36
CA GLU A 79 13.95 -6.12 6.61
C GLU A 79 15.44 -6.09 7.01
N VAL A 80 16.27 -6.91 6.35
CA VAL A 80 17.71 -6.95 6.61
C VAL A 80 18.35 -5.64 6.21
N PHE A 81 17.93 -5.10 5.07
CA PHE A 81 18.36 -3.80 4.55
C PHE A 81 17.15 -2.86 4.42
N PRO A 82 17.39 -1.53 4.42
CA PRO A 82 16.33 -0.57 4.10
C PRO A 82 15.70 -0.87 2.73
N LEU A 83 14.38 -0.70 2.64
CA LEU A 83 13.60 -0.97 1.44
C LEU A 83 14.20 -0.38 0.14
N PRO A 84 14.69 0.89 0.11
CA PRO A 84 15.32 1.44 -1.09
C PRO A 84 16.56 0.69 -1.53
N VAL A 85 17.36 0.23 -0.57
CA VAL A 85 18.62 -0.48 -0.85
C VAL A 85 18.31 -1.83 -1.52
N THR A 86 17.39 -2.60 -0.95
CA THR A 86 16.97 -3.89 -1.53
C THR A 86 16.33 -3.69 -2.91
N ALA A 87 15.58 -2.62 -3.10
CA ALA A 87 15.00 -2.27 -4.38
C ALA A 87 16.08 -1.98 -5.45
N LEU A 88 17.12 -1.25 -5.11
CA LEU A 88 18.25 -1.01 -6.03
C LEU A 88 19.06 -2.28 -6.29
N MET A 89 19.19 -3.17 -5.29
CA MET A 89 19.83 -4.48 -5.47
C MET A 89 19.10 -5.33 -6.51
N ALA A 90 17.78 -5.20 -6.66
CA ALA A 90 16.99 -5.97 -7.63
C ALA A 90 17.46 -5.71 -9.08
N GLY A 91 17.42 -4.46 -9.52
CA GLY A 91 17.88 -4.10 -10.89
C GLY A 91 19.36 -4.36 -11.09
N THR A 92 20.21 -3.92 -10.14
CA THR A 92 21.66 -4.11 -10.23
C THR A 92 22.03 -5.59 -10.26
N GLY A 93 21.39 -6.42 -9.44
CA GLY A 93 21.66 -7.85 -9.37
C GLY A 93 21.30 -8.59 -10.66
N LEU A 94 20.17 -8.25 -11.30
CA LEU A 94 19.80 -8.81 -12.60
C LEU A 94 20.85 -8.53 -13.68
N VAL A 95 21.44 -7.33 -13.69
CA VAL A 95 22.52 -6.97 -14.61
C VAL A 95 23.79 -7.74 -14.28
N LEU A 96 24.20 -7.79 -13.01
CA LEU A 96 25.43 -8.47 -12.59
C LEU A 96 25.39 -9.99 -12.83
N LEU A 97 24.21 -10.59 -12.74
CA LEU A 97 23.97 -12.00 -13.03
C LEU A 97 23.82 -12.28 -14.54
N GLY A 98 23.83 -11.25 -15.39
CA GLY A 98 23.65 -11.40 -16.83
C GLY A 98 22.24 -11.81 -17.24
N LEU A 99 21.24 -11.64 -16.34
CA LEU A 99 19.86 -12.06 -16.55
C LEU A 99 19.04 -11.01 -17.30
N ARG A 100 19.44 -9.75 -17.27
CA ARG A 100 18.86 -8.66 -18.07
C ARG A 100 19.94 -7.68 -18.54
N SER A 101 19.70 -7.03 -19.66
CA SER A 101 20.56 -5.92 -20.09
C SER A 101 20.43 -4.75 -19.09
N ARG A 102 21.41 -3.85 -19.08
CA ARG A 102 21.38 -2.66 -18.21
C ARG A 102 20.12 -1.83 -18.48
N ASP A 103 19.78 -1.60 -19.70
CA ASP A 103 18.68 -0.73 -20.10
C ASP A 103 17.33 -1.38 -19.73
N ASP A 104 17.15 -2.67 -19.97
CA ASP A 104 15.95 -3.41 -19.60
C ASP A 104 15.76 -3.55 -18.09
N ALA A 105 16.86 -3.66 -17.34
CA ALA A 105 16.80 -3.77 -15.88
C ALA A 105 16.40 -2.45 -15.20
N PHE A 106 16.77 -1.29 -15.77
CA PHE A 106 16.51 0.00 -15.15
C PHE A 106 15.36 0.80 -15.78
N ALA A 107 14.95 0.51 -17.02
CA ALA A 107 13.81 1.17 -17.66
C ALA A 107 12.53 1.10 -16.80
N PRO A 108 12.16 -0.02 -16.14
CA PRO A 108 10.97 -0.08 -15.28
C PRO A 108 10.98 0.89 -14.10
N TYR A 109 12.15 1.34 -13.62
CA TYR A 109 12.25 2.34 -12.55
C TYR A 109 11.83 3.75 -12.99
N ALA A 110 11.75 3.99 -14.28
CA ALA A 110 11.27 5.22 -14.89
C ALA A 110 9.99 5.01 -15.73
N SER A 111 9.22 3.97 -15.44
CA SER A 111 7.95 3.70 -16.11
C SER A 111 6.88 4.71 -15.75
N ASP A 112 5.83 4.81 -16.57
CA ASP A 112 4.67 5.66 -16.32
C ASP A 112 4.02 5.36 -14.96
N ALA A 113 3.91 4.09 -14.59
CA ALA A 113 3.41 3.67 -13.28
C ALA A 113 4.25 4.24 -12.12
N VAL A 114 5.58 4.26 -12.22
CA VAL A 114 6.46 4.84 -11.20
C VAL A 114 6.29 6.37 -11.12
N PHE A 115 6.17 7.05 -12.26
CA PHE A 115 5.88 8.49 -12.29
C PHE A 115 4.49 8.82 -11.75
N MET A 116 3.49 7.96 -11.98
CA MET A 116 2.18 8.12 -11.36
C MET A 116 2.27 8.11 -9.83
N ILE A 117 3.03 7.18 -9.26
CA ILE A 117 3.23 7.11 -7.80
C ILE A 117 3.98 8.35 -7.31
N LEU A 118 5.06 8.73 -7.98
CA LEU A 118 5.84 9.92 -7.62
C LEU A 118 4.97 11.16 -7.59
N GLY A 119 4.21 11.41 -8.66
CA GLY A 119 3.30 12.55 -8.76
C GLY A 119 2.23 12.53 -7.68
N SER A 120 1.60 11.38 -7.44
CA SER A 120 0.58 11.21 -6.39
C SER A 120 1.13 11.48 -4.99
N LEU A 121 2.34 11.02 -4.67
CA LEU A 121 3.01 11.29 -3.39
C LEU A 121 3.32 12.79 -3.21
N ILE A 122 3.73 13.48 -4.28
CA ILE A 122 4.00 14.93 -4.23
C ILE A 122 2.69 15.70 -4.04
N ILE A 123 1.62 15.36 -4.76
CA ILE A 123 0.30 15.99 -4.60
C ILE A 123 -0.19 15.80 -3.17
N ALA A 124 -0.11 14.57 -2.62
CA ALA A 124 -0.49 14.30 -1.24
C ALA A 124 0.31 15.14 -0.23
N GLN A 125 1.60 15.33 -0.45
CA GLN A 125 2.42 16.21 0.40
C GLN A 125 1.98 17.67 0.29
N GLY A 126 1.60 18.15 -0.89
CA GLY A 126 1.06 19.50 -1.10
C GLY A 126 -0.23 19.72 -0.33
N ILE A 127 -1.15 18.76 -0.38
CA ILE A 127 -2.40 18.78 0.39
C ILE A 127 -2.10 18.79 1.89
N SER A 128 -1.21 17.92 2.35
CA SER A 128 -0.80 17.84 3.76
C SER A 128 -0.11 19.13 4.23
N ALA A 129 0.80 19.68 3.44
CA ALA A 129 1.50 20.92 3.74
C ALA A 129 0.56 22.15 3.77
N SER A 130 -0.53 22.12 3.02
CA SER A 130 -1.56 23.17 3.08
C SER A 130 -2.44 23.07 4.32
N GLY A 131 -2.54 21.88 4.94
CA GLY A 131 -3.46 21.57 6.04
C GLY A 131 -4.92 21.42 5.61
N ALA A 132 -5.22 21.40 4.32
CA ALA A 132 -6.59 21.29 3.78
C ALA A 132 -7.27 19.99 4.20
N GLU A 133 -6.52 18.88 4.22
CA GLU A 133 -7.06 17.56 4.55
C GLU A 133 -7.68 17.49 5.94
N SER A 134 -7.03 18.07 6.96
CA SER A 134 -7.53 18.06 8.33
C SER A 134 -8.82 18.85 8.50
N LEU A 135 -8.95 19.96 7.78
CA LEU A 135 -10.18 20.77 7.79
C LEU A 135 -11.33 20.05 7.09
N ILE A 136 -11.07 19.42 5.94
CA ILE A 136 -12.09 18.65 5.21
C ILE A 136 -12.57 17.49 6.04
N ILE A 137 -11.66 16.71 6.64
CA ILE A 137 -11.99 15.57 7.49
C ILE A 137 -12.88 16.02 8.65
N ARG A 138 -12.51 17.10 9.36
CA ARG A 138 -13.33 17.62 10.46
C ARG A 138 -14.70 18.05 9.99
N LYS A 139 -14.80 18.76 8.86
CA LYS A 139 -16.06 19.23 8.30
C LYS A 139 -16.96 18.06 7.88
N LEU A 140 -16.38 17.02 7.24
CA LEU A 140 -17.12 15.83 6.84
C LEU A 140 -17.55 14.96 8.03
N LEU A 141 -16.73 14.88 9.08
CA LEU A 141 -17.03 14.03 10.25
C LEU A 141 -17.99 14.70 11.24
N ALA A 142 -18.05 16.03 11.29
CA ALA A 142 -18.85 16.78 12.27
C ALA A 142 -20.33 16.34 12.36
N PRO A 143 -21.06 16.05 11.25
CA PRO A 143 -22.46 15.62 11.33
C PRO A 143 -22.65 14.23 11.93
N PHE A 144 -21.59 13.45 12.08
CA PHE A 144 -21.68 12.05 12.53
C PHE A 144 -21.39 11.85 14.01
N THR A 145 -21.08 12.88 14.79
CA THR A 145 -20.66 12.76 16.19
C THR A 145 -21.82 12.58 17.19
N ALA A 146 -23.07 12.58 16.75
CA ALA A 146 -24.24 12.56 17.65
C ALA A 146 -24.50 11.19 18.31
N SER A 147 -24.03 10.08 17.77
CA SER A 147 -24.20 8.75 18.38
C SER A 147 -23.08 7.80 17.94
N THR A 148 -22.90 6.71 18.71
CA THR A 148 -21.85 5.71 18.44
C THR A 148 -21.97 5.10 17.03
N TYR A 149 -23.18 4.77 16.57
CA TYR A 149 -23.37 4.22 15.21
C TYR A 149 -23.14 5.25 14.12
N ARG A 150 -23.60 6.50 14.33
CA ARG A 150 -23.31 7.59 13.39
C ARG A 150 -21.81 7.85 13.30
N LEU A 151 -21.13 7.90 14.44
CA LEU A 151 -19.68 8.10 14.47
C LEU A 151 -18.95 6.98 13.72
N LEU A 152 -19.30 5.72 13.99
CA LEU A 152 -18.70 4.58 13.29
C LEU A 152 -18.91 4.68 11.78
N GLY A 153 -20.14 4.93 11.33
CA GLY A 153 -20.46 5.12 9.92
C GLY A 153 -19.73 6.32 9.31
N GLY A 154 -19.66 7.43 10.02
CA GLY A 154 -18.92 8.63 9.62
C GLY A 154 -17.42 8.38 9.46
N LEU A 155 -16.81 7.65 10.39
CA LEU A 155 -15.39 7.26 10.30
C LEU A 155 -15.13 6.41 9.08
N ILE A 156 -15.97 5.40 8.79
CA ILE A 156 -15.85 4.56 7.60
C ILE A 156 -16.01 5.40 6.33
N ILE A 157 -17.07 6.20 6.23
CA ILE A 157 -17.38 7.01 5.05
C ILE A 157 -16.26 8.03 4.79
N VAL A 158 -15.86 8.79 5.81
CA VAL A 158 -14.85 9.84 5.66
C VAL A 158 -13.49 9.25 5.35
N SER A 159 -13.07 8.17 6.04
CA SER A 159 -11.83 7.47 5.72
C SER A 159 -11.82 6.94 4.29
N THR A 160 -12.95 6.36 3.84
CA THR A 160 -13.06 5.81 2.48
C THR A 160 -13.05 6.92 1.43
N LEU A 161 -13.81 7.98 1.58
CA LEU A 161 -13.83 9.08 0.62
C LEU A 161 -12.46 9.77 0.50
N MET A 162 -11.82 10.01 1.63
CA MET A 162 -10.51 10.69 1.63
C MET A 162 -9.40 9.80 1.07
N ALA A 163 -9.37 8.52 1.45
CA ALA A 163 -8.32 7.62 1.01
C ALA A 163 -8.52 7.07 -0.43
N ALA A 164 -9.66 7.33 -1.06
CA ALA A 164 -9.83 7.13 -2.51
C ALA A 164 -9.06 8.17 -3.35
N VAL A 165 -8.71 9.32 -2.78
CA VAL A 165 -8.08 10.45 -3.49
C VAL A 165 -6.68 10.77 -2.95
N ILE A 166 -6.48 10.58 -1.65
CA ILE A 166 -5.22 10.83 -0.93
C ILE A 166 -4.68 9.49 -0.44
N PRO A 167 -3.36 9.24 -0.44
CA PRO A 167 -2.80 7.98 0.03
C PRO A 167 -3.34 7.56 1.41
N ASP A 168 -3.75 6.32 1.53
CA ASP A 168 -4.43 5.72 2.67
C ASP A 168 -3.73 5.95 4.02
N HIS A 169 -2.41 5.83 4.04
CA HIS A 169 -1.60 6.08 5.24
C HIS A 169 -1.62 7.54 5.72
N SER A 170 -1.74 8.51 4.79
CA SER A 170 -1.85 9.93 5.15
C SER A 170 -3.19 10.19 5.81
N VAL A 171 -4.26 9.65 5.25
CA VAL A 171 -5.61 9.76 5.83
C VAL A 171 -5.67 9.13 7.22
N ALA A 172 -5.13 7.93 7.38
CA ALA A 172 -5.08 7.26 8.68
C ALA A 172 -4.31 8.07 9.74
N ALA A 173 -3.17 8.67 9.35
CA ALA A 173 -2.35 9.48 10.25
C ALA A 173 -3.06 10.76 10.74
N ILE A 174 -3.99 11.31 9.95
CA ILE A 174 -4.77 12.50 10.32
C ILE A 174 -6.05 12.12 11.06
N MET A 175 -6.73 11.06 10.62
CA MET A 175 -7.96 10.59 11.24
C MET A 175 -7.73 10.08 12.66
N LEU A 176 -6.63 9.38 12.91
CA LEU A 176 -6.35 8.78 14.21
C LEU A 176 -6.31 9.79 15.36
N PRO A 177 -5.59 10.93 15.31
CA PRO A 177 -5.63 11.94 16.36
C PRO A 177 -7.04 12.52 16.59
N ILE A 178 -7.86 12.64 15.54
CA ILE A 178 -9.24 13.11 15.65
C ILE A 178 -10.06 12.08 16.43
N VAL A 179 -9.95 10.80 16.08
CA VAL A 179 -10.63 9.70 16.79
C VAL A 179 -10.20 9.62 18.25
N LEU A 180 -8.90 9.73 18.53
CA LEU A 180 -8.39 9.74 19.90
C LEU A 180 -8.94 10.93 20.71
N THR A 181 -9.05 12.10 20.08
CA THR A 181 -9.67 13.28 20.72
C THR A 181 -11.15 13.03 21.04
N VAL A 182 -11.90 12.39 20.14
CA VAL A 182 -13.31 12.03 20.40
C VAL A 182 -13.40 11.02 21.55
N ILE A 183 -12.56 9.99 21.55
CA ILE A 183 -12.48 8.99 22.63
C ILE A 183 -12.21 9.65 23.98
N ASP A 184 -11.23 10.55 24.04
CA ASP A 184 -10.83 11.22 25.29
C ASP A 184 -11.88 12.21 25.81
N LYS A 185 -12.71 12.76 24.93
CA LYS A 185 -13.74 13.75 25.26
C LYS A 185 -15.12 13.14 25.50
N THR A 186 -15.28 11.85 25.34
CA THR A 186 -16.54 11.13 25.49
C THR A 186 -16.38 9.96 26.46
N ASP A 187 -17.48 9.35 26.86
CA ASP A 187 -17.54 8.13 27.66
C ASP A 187 -17.06 6.87 26.89
N ILE A 188 -16.71 6.98 25.61
CA ILE A 188 -16.10 5.91 24.80
C ILE A 188 -14.82 5.39 25.46
N ARG A 189 -14.08 6.26 26.17
CA ARG A 189 -12.89 5.91 26.92
C ARG A 189 -13.12 4.77 27.92
N ASP A 190 -14.31 4.66 28.47
CA ASP A 190 -14.68 3.62 29.45
C ASP A 190 -15.13 2.31 28.77
N HIS A 191 -15.16 2.29 27.45
CA HIS A 191 -15.62 1.16 26.63
C HIS A 191 -14.52 0.65 25.66
N PRO A 192 -13.59 -0.21 26.10
CA PRO A 192 -12.43 -0.65 25.29
C PRO A 192 -12.81 -1.24 23.93
N ARG A 193 -13.94 -1.95 23.83
CA ARG A 193 -14.40 -2.54 22.57
C ARG A 193 -14.83 -1.46 21.55
N GLU A 194 -15.43 -0.36 22.02
CA GLU A 194 -15.80 0.75 21.15
C GLU A 194 -14.56 1.50 20.65
N MET A 195 -13.58 1.70 21.54
CA MET A 195 -12.30 2.30 21.17
C MET A 195 -11.63 1.50 20.03
N VAL A 196 -11.61 0.16 20.15
CA VAL A 196 -11.11 -0.75 19.10
C VAL A 196 -11.90 -0.59 17.81
N ALA A 197 -13.23 -0.60 17.86
CA ALA A 197 -14.06 -0.48 16.67
C ALA A 197 -13.83 0.84 15.93
N PHE A 198 -13.73 1.97 16.63
CA PHE A 198 -13.53 3.28 16.01
C PHE A 198 -12.14 3.44 15.41
N THR A 199 -11.12 2.91 16.06
CA THR A 199 -9.76 2.93 15.52
C THR A 199 -9.62 2.00 14.30
N LEU A 200 -10.20 0.80 14.35
CA LEU A 200 -10.22 -0.13 13.22
C LEU A 200 -11.10 0.38 12.06
N ALA A 201 -12.15 1.16 12.32
CA ALA A 201 -12.96 1.80 11.27
C ALA A 201 -12.11 2.72 10.39
N VAL A 202 -11.16 3.46 10.99
CA VAL A 202 -10.21 4.27 10.23
C VAL A 202 -9.25 3.40 9.42
N ALA A 203 -8.60 2.40 10.06
CA ALA A 203 -7.63 1.56 9.39
C ALA A 203 -8.23 0.78 8.22
N PHE A 204 -9.34 0.08 8.47
CA PHE A 204 -9.99 -0.75 7.46
C PHE A 204 -10.72 0.09 6.41
N GLY A 205 -11.30 1.22 6.80
CA GLY A 205 -11.90 2.19 5.88
C GLY A 205 -10.88 2.74 4.88
N CYS A 206 -9.68 3.13 5.35
CA CYS A 206 -8.58 3.55 4.49
C CYS A 206 -8.12 2.42 3.55
N SER A 207 -7.98 1.19 4.05
CA SER A 207 -7.54 0.03 3.25
C SER A 207 -8.55 -0.33 2.16
N ILE A 208 -9.86 -0.28 2.47
CA ILE A 208 -10.95 -0.51 1.49
C ILE A 208 -10.98 0.61 0.44
N ALA A 209 -10.80 1.85 0.87
CA ALA A 209 -10.80 3.01 -0.02
C ALA A 209 -9.72 2.95 -1.10
N GLY A 210 -8.54 2.50 -0.71
CA GLY A 210 -7.40 2.37 -1.63
C GLY A 210 -7.66 1.40 -2.79
N LEU A 211 -8.77 0.65 -2.80
CA LEU A 211 -9.17 -0.18 -3.94
C LEU A 211 -9.79 0.64 -5.07
N ALA A 212 -10.56 1.67 -4.70
CA ALA A 212 -11.49 2.35 -5.60
C ALA A 212 -10.83 3.04 -6.80
N THR A 213 -9.60 3.50 -6.64
CA THR A 213 -8.91 4.32 -7.65
C THR A 213 -7.46 3.87 -7.85
N PRO A 214 -6.87 4.07 -9.04
CA PRO A 214 -5.45 3.82 -9.25
C PRO A 214 -4.55 4.55 -8.26
N SER A 215 -4.85 5.80 -7.91
CA SER A 215 -4.08 6.63 -6.99
C SER A 215 -4.26 6.29 -5.52
N GLY A 216 -5.31 5.55 -5.15
CA GLY A 216 -5.64 5.21 -3.76
C GLY A 216 -4.72 4.18 -3.13
N GLY A 217 -4.09 3.32 -3.93
CA GLY A 217 -3.23 2.26 -3.43
C GLY A 217 -2.09 1.90 -4.37
N ALA A 218 -0.95 1.71 -3.79
CA ALA A 218 0.29 1.34 -4.46
C ALA A 218 0.18 0.05 -5.29
N ARG A 219 -0.54 -0.93 -4.76
CA ARG A 219 -0.82 -2.23 -5.42
C ARG A 219 -1.55 -2.08 -6.76
N ASN A 220 -2.43 -1.06 -6.87
CA ASN A 220 -3.19 -0.80 -8.08
C ASN A 220 -2.26 -0.35 -9.22
N VAL A 221 -1.34 0.55 -8.90
CA VAL A 221 -0.37 1.05 -9.88
C VAL A 221 0.62 -0.04 -10.30
N ILE A 222 0.97 -0.96 -9.40
CA ILE A 222 1.78 -2.14 -9.73
C ILE A 222 1.04 -3.00 -10.76
N ALA A 223 -0.24 -3.30 -10.53
CA ALA A 223 -1.04 -4.09 -11.46
C ALA A 223 -1.15 -3.41 -12.83
N ILE A 224 -1.39 -2.10 -12.87
CA ILE A 224 -1.40 -1.31 -14.10
C ILE A 224 -0.03 -1.38 -14.81
N GLY A 225 1.06 -1.22 -14.07
CA GLY A 225 2.41 -1.29 -14.63
C GLY A 225 2.74 -2.65 -15.26
N PHE A 226 2.27 -3.74 -14.66
CA PHE A 226 2.42 -5.08 -15.25
C PHE A 226 1.53 -5.27 -16.47
N LEU A 227 0.28 -4.78 -16.46
CA LEU A 227 -0.58 -4.84 -17.64
C LEU A 227 0.02 -4.08 -18.82
N GLN A 228 0.66 -2.94 -18.59
CA GLN A 228 1.39 -2.20 -19.62
C GLN A 228 2.52 -3.03 -20.26
N GLN A 229 3.20 -3.92 -19.49
CA GLN A 229 4.21 -4.84 -20.04
C GLN A 229 3.59 -5.90 -20.97
N TYR A 230 2.31 -6.25 -20.77
CA TYR A 230 1.53 -7.11 -21.68
C TYR A 230 0.85 -6.33 -22.84
N GLY A 231 1.14 -5.04 -22.99
CA GLY A 231 0.57 -4.19 -24.03
C GLY A 231 -0.86 -3.73 -23.75
N LEU A 232 -1.38 -3.98 -22.54
CA LEU A 232 -2.72 -3.57 -22.13
C LEU A 232 -2.66 -2.24 -21.39
N GLN A 233 -3.52 -1.30 -21.80
CA GLN A 233 -3.66 -0.01 -21.12
C GLN A 233 -5.01 0.03 -20.43
N ILE A 234 -4.99 0.33 -19.14
CA ILE A 234 -6.18 0.58 -18.32
C ILE A 234 -6.21 2.06 -17.99
N ASP A 235 -7.30 2.71 -18.39
CA ASP A 235 -7.57 4.09 -18.03
C ASP A 235 -8.00 4.23 -16.58
N TYR A 236 -7.88 5.44 -16.04
CA TYR A 236 -8.29 5.71 -14.65
C TYR A 236 -9.75 5.36 -14.40
N LEU A 237 -10.61 5.71 -15.36
CA LEU A 237 -12.05 5.47 -15.27
C LEU A 237 -12.38 3.98 -15.33
N ASP A 238 -11.69 3.20 -16.17
CA ASP A 238 -11.88 1.75 -16.27
C ASP A 238 -11.61 1.08 -14.93
N TRP A 239 -10.50 1.45 -14.29
CA TRP A 239 -10.22 0.97 -12.94
C TRP A 239 -11.33 1.32 -11.96
N VAL A 240 -11.77 2.59 -11.95
CA VAL A 240 -12.83 3.06 -11.05
C VAL A 240 -14.13 2.28 -11.29
N VAL A 241 -14.51 2.07 -12.53
CA VAL A 241 -15.70 1.27 -12.88
C VAL A 241 -15.58 -0.14 -12.32
N LEU A 242 -14.42 -0.79 -12.46
CA LEU A 242 -14.25 -2.18 -12.02
C LEU A 242 -14.08 -2.32 -10.50
N ALA A 243 -13.47 -1.36 -9.81
CA ALA A 243 -13.08 -1.49 -8.40
C ALA A 243 -13.94 -0.72 -7.40
N ALA A 244 -14.46 0.47 -7.76
CA ALA A 244 -15.21 1.29 -6.83
C ALA A 244 -16.52 0.64 -6.34
N PRO A 245 -17.30 -0.11 -7.12
CA PRO A 245 -18.47 -0.82 -6.63
C PRO A 245 -18.14 -1.88 -5.56
N ILE A 246 -16.96 -2.52 -5.65
CA ILE A 246 -16.48 -3.45 -4.63
C ILE A 246 -16.22 -2.68 -3.34
N THR A 247 -15.55 -1.53 -3.41
CA THR A 247 -15.34 -0.62 -2.28
C THR A 247 -16.66 -0.24 -1.62
N LEU A 248 -17.65 0.18 -2.40
CA LEU A 248 -18.97 0.56 -1.91
C LEU A 248 -19.71 -0.61 -1.23
N ALA A 249 -19.57 -1.83 -1.75
CA ALA A 249 -20.15 -3.02 -1.14
C ALA A 249 -19.48 -3.40 0.18
N LEU A 250 -18.16 -3.18 0.30
CA LEU A 250 -17.40 -3.50 1.51
C LEU A 250 -17.66 -2.52 2.67
N MET A 251 -18.04 -1.27 2.41
CA MET A 251 -18.30 -0.28 3.46
C MET A 251 -19.42 -0.69 4.44
N PRO A 252 -20.66 -1.05 4.01
CA PRO A 252 -21.69 -1.50 4.92
C PRO A 252 -21.34 -2.83 5.60
N LEU A 253 -20.61 -3.72 4.93
CA LEU A 253 -20.13 -4.96 5.53
C LEU A 253 -19.11 -4.70 6.64
N LEU A 254 -18.21 -3.72 6.46
CA LEU A 254 -17.29 -3.28 7.49
C LEU A 254 -18.05 -2.70 8.70
N PHE A 255 -19.06 -1.86 8.45
CA PHE A 255 -19.91 -1.29 9.51
C PHE A 255 -20.58 -2.37 10.36
N VAL A 256 -21.21 -3.35 9.71
CA VAL A 256 -21.86 -4.48 10.39
C VAL A 256 -20.85 -5.34 11.14
N THR A 257 -19.72 -5.65 10.50
CA THR A 257 -18.65 -6.46 11.10
C THR A 257 -18.13 -5.83 12.41
N LEU A 258 -17.83 -4.52 12.39
CA LEU A 258 -17.31 -3.83 13.56
C LEU A 258 -18.36 -3.75 14.70
N ILE A 259 -19.66 -3.58 14.37
CA ILE A 259 -20.74 -3.61 15.38
C ILE A 259 -20.81 -5.00 16.02
N LEU A 260 -20.86 -6.05 15.23
CA LEU A 260 -21.04 -7.42 15.73
C LEU A 260 -19.83 -7.93 16.50
N ALA A 261 -18.63 -7.76 15.94
CA ALA A 261 -17.39 -8.24 16.56
C ALA A 261 -17.05 -7.52 17.87
N ASN A 262 -17.45 -6.26 18.01
CA ASN A 262 -17.20 -5.45 19.21
C ASN A 262 -18.45 -5.28 20.09
N GLN A 263 -19.61 -5.87 19.71
CA GLN A 263 -20.86 -5.78 20.44
C GLN A 263 -21.28 -4.33 20.75
N LEU A 264 -21.09 -3.43 19.77
CA LEU A 264 -21.43 -2.02 19.94
C LEU A 264 -22.93 -1.84 20.19
N ARG A 265 -23.24 -0.89 21.05
CA ARG A 265 -24.61 -0.46 21.29
C ARG A 265 -24.77 0.98 20.81
N ASN A 266 -25.89 1.27 20.14
CA ASN A 266 -26.17 2.64 19.74
C ASN A 266 -26.59 3.46 20.96
N ARG A 267 -25.83 4.52 21.25
CA ARG A 267 -26.07 5.46 22.32
C ARG A 267 -25.73 6.88 21.87
N SER A 268 -26.36 7.86 22.48
CA SER A 268 -26.05 9.26 22.23
C SER A 268 -24.65 9.60 22.74
N LEU A 269 -23.91 10.39 21.97
CA LEU A 269 -22.64 10.96 22.38
C LEU A 269 -22.83 12.46 22.56
N ASP A 270 -22.53 12.96 23.77
CA ASP A 270 -22.54 14.39 24.06
C ASP A 270 -21.23 15.04 23.66
N TYR A 271 -20.99 15.03 22.35
CA TYR A 271 -19.76 15.61 21.78
C TYR A 271 -19.99 16.26 20.42
N HIS A 272 -19.50 17.45 20.29
CA HIS A 272 -19.49 18.17 19.02
C HIS A 272 -18.06 18.52 18.65
N LEU A 273 -17.65 18.15 17.44
CA LEU A 273 -16.37 18.60 16.90
C LEU A 273 -16.40 20.14 16.81
N PRO A 274 -15.32 20.82 17.23
CA PRO A 274 -15.22 22.26 17.03
C PRO A 274 -15.43 22.60 15.55
N PRO A 275 -16.13 23.71 15.26
CA PRO A 275 -16.36 24.13 13.88
C PRO A 275 -15.04 24.26 13.14
N ALA A 276 -15.01 23.77 11.90
CA ALA A 276 -13.84 23.90 11.05
C ALA A 276 -13.67 25.38 10.66
N GLU A 277 -12.43 25.88 10.72
CA GLU A 277 -12.09 27.20 10.21
C GLU A 277 -12.42 27.30 8.70
N PRO A 278 -12.69 28.51 8.18
CA PRO A 278 -12.82 28.71 6.75
C PRO A 278 -11.52 28.38 6.04
N LEU A 279 -11.63 27.84 4.83
CA LEU A 279 -10.48 27.51 4.00
C LEU A 279 -9.72 28.80 3.61
N ARG A 280 -8.40 28.77 3.76
CA ARG A 280 -7.48 29.84 3.34
C ARG A 280 -7.12 29.68 1.86
N ASP A 281 -6.66 30.73 1.22
CA ASP A 281 -6.33 30.74 -0.24
C ASP A 281 -5.38 29.61 -0.62
N ARG A 282 -4.34 29.36 0.17
CA ARG A 282 -3.39 28.25 -0.08
C ARG A 282 -4.07 26.88 -0.07
N GLN A 283 -5.05 26.68 0.81
CA GLN A 283 -5.82 25.44 0.91
C GLN A 283 -6.77 25.27 -0.27
N LEU A 284 -7.45 26.36 -0.67
CA LEU A 284 -8.32 26.39 -1.84
C LEU A 284 -7.51 26.11 -3.12
N LEU A 285 -6.31 26.68 -3.24
CA LEU A 285 -5.42 26.44 -4.36
C LEU A 285 -4.97 24.97 -4.41
N ALA A 286 -4.56 24.41 -3.27
CA ALA A 286 -4.17 22.99 -3.18
C ALA A 286 -5.32 22.07 -3.58
N LEU A 287 -6.54 22.33 -3.11
CA LEU A 287 -7.73 21.58 -3.47
C LEU A 287 -8.13 21.77 -4.94
N GLY A 288 -7.95 22.95 -5.47
CA GLY A 288 -8.16 23.25 -6.90
C GLY A 288 -7.22 22.45 -7.80
N ILE A 289 -5.93 22.36 -7.42
CA ILE A 289 -4.94 21.54 -8.14
C ILE A 289 -5.31 20.06 -8.03
N LEU A 290 -5.66 19.57 -6.82
CA LEU A 290 -6.10 18.18 -6.63
C LEU A 290 -7.33 17.87 -7.48
N GLY A 291 -8.36 18.72 -7.45
CA GLY A 291 -9.58 18.56 -8.24
C GLY A 291 -9.32 18.60 -9.74
N GLY A 292 -8.48 19.53 -10.21
CA GLY A 292 -8.06 19.62 -11.62
C GLY A 292 -7.30 18.37 -12.07
N THR A 293 -6.37 17.87 -11.24
CA THR A 293 -5.65 16.63 -11.52
C THR A 293 -6.59 15.43 -11.56
N PHE A 294 -7.55 15.36 -10.65
CA PHE A 294 -8.56 14.30 -10.64
C PHE A 294 -9.44 14.33 -11.90
N LEU A 295 -9.86 15.51 -12.35
CA LEU A 295 -10.59 15.67 -13.60
C LEU A 295 -9.76 15.23 -14.82
N LEU A 296 -8.45 15.54 -14.84
CA LEU A 296 -7.55 15.06 -15.88
C LEU A 296 -7.41 13.53 -15.85
N PHE A 297 -7.35 12.92 -14.67
CA PHE A 297 -7.38 11.45 -14.54
C PHE A 297 -8.65 10.85 -15.13
N LEU A 298 -9.83 11.39 -14.82
CA LEU A 298 -11.11 10.89 -15.34
C LEU A 298 -11.24 11.06 -16.86
N THR A 299 -10.48 11.99 -17.44
CA THR A 299 -10.49 12.25 -18.88
C THR A 299 -9.27 11.70 -19.62
N SER A 300 -8.41 10.94 -18.94
CA SER A 300 -7.15 10.41 -19.49
C SER A 300 -7.36 9.58 -20.77
N GLY A 301 -8.35 8.70 -20.80
CA GLY A 301 -8.69 7.91 -21.97
C GLY A 301 -9.15 8.73 -23.19
N ARG A 302 -9.70 9.95 -22.96
CA ARG A 302 -10.08 10.86 -24.06
C ARG A 302 -8.96 11.80 -24.49
N THR A 303 -8.11 12.20 -23.57
CA THR A 303 -7.01 13.15 -23.81
C THR A 303 -5.76 12.46 -24.33
N GLY A 304 -5.65 11.14 -24.21
CA GLY A 304 -4.44 10.37 -24.52
C GLY A 304 -3.29 10.62 -23.55
N LEU A 305 -3.53 11.33 -22.43
CA LEU A 305 -2.51 11.54 -21.39
C LEU A 305 -2.39 10.30 -20.54
N THR A 306 -1.15 9.85 -20.34
CA THR A 306 -0.89 8.72 -19.44
C THR A 306 -1.10 9.12 -17.97
N LEU A 307 -1.38 8.14 -17.11
CA LEU A 307 -1.62 8.38 -15.69
C LEU A 307 -0.40 9.01 -14.99
N GLY A 308 0.82 8.60 -15.36
CA GLY A 308 2.05 9.20 -14.87
C GLY A 308 2.20 10.67 -15.30
N THR A 309 1.88 10.98 -16.55
CA THR A 309 1.91 12.37 -17.04
C THR A 309 0.93 13.25 -16.27
N VAL A 310 -0.31 12.80 -16.08
CA VAL A 310 -1.33 13.55 -15.31
C VAL A 310 -0.89 13.78 -13.87
N ALA A 311 -0.38 12.74 -13.19
CA ALA A 311 0.14 12.86 -11.83
C ALA A 311 1.29 13.87 -11.73
N MET A 312 2.22 13.84 -12.69
CA MET A 312 3.34 14.78 -12.74
C MET A 312 2.90 16.22 -13.03
N LEU A 313 1.89 16.43 -13.86
CA LEU A 313 1.30 17.77 -14.06
C LEU A 313 0.75 18.34 -12.76
N GLY A 314 0.00 17.53 -11.98
CA GLY A 314 -0.48 17.92 -10.66
C GLY A 314 0.66 18.22 -9.68
N ALA A 315 1.70 17.39 -9.66
CA ALA A 315 2.88 17.59 -8.82
C ALA A 315 3.64 18.88 -9.16
N ILE A 316 3.83 19.17 -10.47
CA ILE A 316 4.45 20.41 -10.94
C ILE A 316 3.59 21.60 -10.54
N ALA A 317 2.27 21.52 -10.70
CA ALA A 317 1.35 22.58 -10.29
C ALA A 317 1.44 22.90 -8.79
N MET A 318 1.60 21.89 -7.91
CA MET A 318 1.81 22.09 -6.47
C MET A 318 3.08 22.92 -6.17
N HIS A 319 4.14 22.69 -6.94
CA HIS A 319 5.40 23.44 -6.76
C HIS A 319 5.35 24.85 -7.38
N VAL A 320 4.89 24.96 -8.60
CA VAL A 320 4.82 26.25 -9.34
C VAL A 320 3.87 27.22 -8.64
N SER A 321 2.80 26.74 -8.05
CA SER A 321 1.84 27.56 -7.28
C SER A 321 2.35 27.98 -5.89
N GLY A 322 3.49 27.47 -5.42
CA GLY A 322 4.01 27.73 -4.09
C GLY A 322 3.24 27.02 -2.96
N VAL A 323 2.32 26.10 -3.28
CA VAL A 323 1.65 25.27 -2.26
C VAL A 323 2.64 24.34 -1.58
N LEU A 324 3.62 23.82 -2.30
CA LEU A 324 4.66 22.93 -1.78
C LEU A 324 6.04 23.43 -2.20
N GLU A 325 6.92 23.60 -1.25
CA GLU A 325 8.32 23.94 -1.50
C GLU A 325 9.12 22.70 -1.92
N TRP A 326 10.06 22.87 -2.86
CA TRP A 326 10.89 21.75 -3.34
C TRP A 326 11.68 21.07 -2.23
N ASP A 327 12.24 21.85 -1.30
CA ASP A 327 13.02 21.34 -0.19
C ASP A 327 12.19 20.47 0.77
N ASP A 328 10.94 20.83 1.00
CA ASP A 328 10.01 20.02 1.80
C ASP A 328 9.66 18.72 1.08
N SER A 329 9.37 18.80 -0.21
CA SER A 329 9.07 17.63 -1.03
C SER A 329 10.24 16.65 -1.03
N ARG A 330 11.45 17.13 -1.33
CA ARG A 330 12.67 16.33 -1.39
C ARG A 330 12.95 15.57 -0.09
N ARG A 331 12.70 16.20 1.06
CA ARG A 331 12.96 15.59 2.39
C ARG A 331 11.91 14.59 2.82
N ARG A 332 10.66 14.78 2.41
CA ARG A 332 9.52 13.95 2.84
C ARG A 332 9.17 12.86 1.86
N LEU A 333 9.70 12.90 0.63
CA LEU A 333 9.45 11.89 -0.39
C LEU A 333 9.96 10.53 0.05
N ARG A 334 9.09 9.55 0.01
CA ARG A 334 9.42 8.15 0.30
C ARG A 334 10.06 7.48 -0.93
N TRP A 335 11.29 7.87 -1.26
CA TRP A 335 12.04 7.33 -2.39
C TRP A 335 12.08 5.81 -2.43
N GLY A 336 12.07 5.16 -1.24
CA GLY A 336 12.03 3.72 -1.13
C GLY A 336 10.80 3.09 -1.76
N VAL A 337 9.66 3.73 -1.65
CA VAL A 337 8.42 3.28 -2.29
C VAL A 337 8.59 3.29 -3.80
N MET A 338 9.03 4.41 -4.37
CA MET A 338 9.25 4.56 -5.81
C MET A 338 10.23 3.50 -6.37
N PHE A 339 11.39 3.33 -5.72
CA PHE A 339 12.36 2.32 -6.15
C PHE A 339 11.83 0.88 -6.02
N SER A 340 11.00 0.61 -5.00
CA SER A 340 10.41 -0.73 -4.83
C SER A 340 9.47 -1.11 -5.98
N TYR A 341 8.77 -0.14 -6.57
CA TYR A 341 7.92 -0.40 -7.73
C TYR A 341 8.73 -0.70 -8.98
N GLY A 342 9.76 0.10 -9.26
CA GLY A 342 10.69 -0.21 -10.35
C GLY A 342 11.34 -1.58 -10.18
N ALA A 343 11.74 -1.92 -8.95
CA ALA A 343 12.28 -3.23 -8.62
C ALA A 343 11.28 -4.37 -8.87
N ALA A 344 10.02 -4.19 -8.46
CA ALA A 344 8.97 -5.17 -8.69
C ALA A 344 8.74 -5.41 -10.18
N LEU A 345 8.59 -4.33 -10.94
CA LEU A 345 8.36 -4.40 -12.38
C LEU A 345 9.54 -5.06 -13.12
N THR A 346 10.78 -4.74 -12.76
CA THR A 346 11.94 -5.36 -13.41
C THR A 346 12.11 -6.83 -13.05
N LEU A 347 11.82 -7.21 -11.78
CA LEU A 347 11.84 -8.62 -11.36
C LEU A 347 10.74 -9.42 -12.06
N GLY A 348 9.52 -8.87 -12.13
CA GLY A 348 8.41 -9.50 -12.82
C GLY A 348 8.69 -9.71 -14.30
N ALA A 349 9.25 -8.70 -14.97
CA ALA A 349 9.65 -8.81 -16.36
C ALA A 349 10.74 -9.90 -16.56
N ALA A 350 11.74 -9.95 -15.67
CA ALA A 350 12.74 -11.02 -15.70
C ALA A 350 12.12 -12.42 -15.53
N MET A 351 11.09 -12.55 -14.68
CA MET A 351 10.38 -13.82 -14.52
C MET A 351 9.65 -14.25 -15.80
N VAL A 352 9.08 -13.29 -16.53
CA VAL A 352 8.41 -13.55 -17.82
C VAL A 352 9.45 -13.90 -18.87
N ASP A 353 10.50 -13.09 -19.02
CA ASP A 353 11.55 -13.28 -20.06
C ASP A 353 12.26 -14.65 -19.97
N HIS A 354 12.37 -15.21 -18.77
CA HIS A 354 13.06 -16.49 -18.51
C HIS A 354 12.11 -17.66 -18.22
N GLY A 355 10.82 -17.53 -18.52
CA GLY A 355 9.84 -18.61 -18.41
C GLY A 355 9.49 -19.04 -16.97
N VAL A 356 9.92 -18.27 -15.96
CA VAL A 356 9.63 -18.56 -14.53
C VAL A 356 8.15 -18.39 -14.25
N ALA A 357 7.56 -17.29 -14.76
CA ALA A 357 6.14 -16.98 -14.55
C ALA A 357 5.26 -18.07 -15.17
N GLU A 358 5.57 -18.53 -16.38
CA GLU A 358 4.86 -19.62 -17.05
C GLU A 358 5.01 -20.95 -16.28
N TRP A 359 6.23 -21.27 -15.82
CA TRP A 359 6.47 -22.49 -15.04
C TRP A 359 5.66 -22.51 -13.73
N LEU A 360 5.61 -21.40 -13.01
CA LEU A 360 4.79 -21.25 -11.81
C LEU A 360 3.30 -21.33 -12.13
N ALA A 361 2.88 -20.71 -13.24
CA ALA A 361 1.51 -20.74 -13.70
C ALA A 361 1.03 -22.17 -14.01
N LEU A 362 1.82 -22.95 -14.74
CA LEU A 362 1.53 -24.35 -15.01
C LEU A 362 1.45 -25.18 -13.74
N GLY A 363 2.32 -24.90 -12.76
CA GLY A 363 2.25 -25.54 -11.43
C GLY A 363 0.96 -25.23 -10.68
N ILE A 364 0.53 -23.97 -10.68
CA ILE A 364 -0.73 -23.54 -10.05
C ILE A 364 -1.92 -24.14 -10.82
N PHE A 365 -1.88 -24.07 -12.15
CA PHE A 365 -2.94 -24.61 -13.00
C PHE A 365 -3.14 -26.11 -12.79
N GLY A 366 -2.04 -26.88 -12.70
CA GLY A 366 -2.09 -28.31 -12.41
C GLY A 366 -2.71 -28.67 -11.05
N LEU A 367 -2.62 -27.78 -10.05
CA LEU A 367 -3.27 -27.97 -8.75
C LEU A 367 -4.79 -27.74 -8.81
N VAL A 368 -5.27 -27.02 -9.81
CA VAL A 368 -6.68 -26.60 -9.97
C VAL A 368 -7.35 -27.31 -11.16
N GLU A 369 -6.62 -28.22 -11.81
CA GLU A 369 -7.10 -28.95 -12.98
C GLU A 369 -8.42 -29.65 -12.69
N GLY A 370 -9.45 -29.36 -13.49
CA GLY A 370 -10.84 -29.88 -13.30
C GLY A 370 -11.74 -29.04 -12.38
N GLY A 371 -11.22 -28.03 -11.67
CA GLY A 371 -12.00 -27.19 -10.75
C GLY A 371 -12.66 -25.96 -11.38
N GLY A 372 -12.36 -25.68 -12.65
CA GLY A 372 -12.91 -24.56 -13.39
C GLY A 372 -12.40 -23.19 -12.95
N GLU A 373 -12.86 -22.15 -13.65
CA GLU A 373 -12.42 -20.75 -13.47
C GLU A 373 -12.65 -20.23 -12.04
N LEU A 374 -13.78 -20.60 -11.41
CA LEU A 374 -14.11 -20.15 -10.06
C LEU A 374 -13.08 -20.63 -9.02
N LEU A 375 -12.60 -21.87 -9.13
CA LEU A 375 -11.58 -22.40 -8.23
C LEU A 375 -10.24 -21.66 -8.44
N LEU A 376 -9.88 -21.40 -9.69
CA LEU A 376 -8.65 -20.67 -10.01
C LEU A 376 -8.65 -19.25 -9.42
N PHE A 377 -9.72 -18.49 -9.61
CA PHE A 377 -9.87 -17.17 -8.98
C PHE A 377 -9.89 -17.25 -7.46
N SER A 378 -10.53 -18.28 -6.89
CA SER A 378 -10.50 -18.49 -5.44
C SER A 378 -9.08 -18.69 -4.91
N VAL A 379 -8.27 -19.47 -5.61
CA VAL A 379 -6.85 -19.70 -5.26
C VAL A 379 -6.06 -18.40 -5.36
N ILE A 380 -6.22 -17.64 -6.43
CA ILE A 380 -5.55 -16.33 -6.60
C ILE A 380 -5.91 -15.39 -5.45
N ILE A 381 -7.20 -15.27 -5.13
CA ILE A 381 -7.68 -14.41 -4.03
C ILE A 381 -7.07 -14.86 -2.70
N LEU A 382 -7.10 -16.14 -2.39
CA LEU A 382 -6.58 -16.67 -1.13
C LEU A 382 -5.07 -16.49 -1.02
N LEU A 383 -4.34 -16.64 -2.12
CA LEU A 383 -2.89 -16.34 -2.15
C LEU A 383 -2.64 -14.85 -1.89
N GLY A 384 -3.41 -13.95 -2.50
CA GLY A 384 -3.33 -12.51 -2.24
C GLY A 384 -3.58 -12.17 -0.78
N VAL A 385 -4.65 -12.71 -0.20
CA VAL A 385 -4.98 -12.57 1.22
C VAL A 385 -3.88 -13.13 2.12
N ALA A 386 -3.36 -14.31 1.82
CA ALA A 386 -2.31 -14.93 2.63
C ALA A 386 -1.02 -14.09 2.62
N LEU A 387 -0.58 -13.69 1.44
CA LEU A 387 0.66 -12.90 1.29
C LEU A 387 0.54 -11.52 1.95
N THR A 388 -0.57 -10.80 1.75
CA THR A 388 -0.72 -9.45 2.32
C THR A 388 -0.82 -9.45 3.85
N ASN A 389 -1.23 -10.54 4.48
CA ASN A 389 -1.22 -10.65 5.94
C ASN A 389 0.16 -11.05 6.50
N ILE A 390 1.15 -11.40 5.64
CA ILE A 390 2.54 -11.70 6.02
C ILE A 390 3.46 -10.53 5.68
N MET A 391 3.19 -9.82 4.58
CA MET A 391 3.97 -8.68 4.08
C MET A 391 3.05 -7.49 3.73
N SER A 392 3.63 -6.34 3.36
CA SER A 392 2.80 -5.19 2.94
C SER A 392 2.05 -5.48 1.64
N ASP A 393 0.88 -4.85 1.49
CA ASP A 393 -0.02 -4.98 0.33
C ASP A 393 0.68 -4.71 -1.02
N GLY A 394 1.50 -3.66 -1.09
CA GLY A 394 2.28 -3.36 -2.28
C GLY A 394 3.34 -4.43 -2.58
N ALA A 395 4.01 -4.98 -1.55
CA ALA A 395 4.97 -6.06 -1.74
C ALA A 395 4.26 -7.35 -2.19
N ALA A 396 3.10 -7.67 -1.61
CA ALA A 396 2.29 -8.82 -2.00
C ALA A 396 1.84 -8.72 -3.47
N ALA A 397 1.37 -7.54 -3.90
CA ALA A 397 1.00 -7.30 -5.30
C ALA A 397 2.21 -7.44 -6.24
N ALA A 398 3.36 -6.88 -5.85
CA ALA A 398 4.59 -6.95 -6.63
C ALA A 398 5.07 -8.39 -6.89
N VAL A 399 4.82 -9.27 -5.93
CA VAL A 399 5.14 -10.70 -6.04
C VAL A 399 4.10 -11.45 -6.84
N LEU A 400 2.82 -11.19 -6.55
CA LEU A 400 1.74 -12.05 -7.03
C LEU A 400 1.25 -11.69 -8.44
N VAL A 401 1.20 -10.39 -8.79
CA VAL A 401 0.65 -9.95 -10.09
C VAL A 401 1.36 -10.58 -11.29
N PRO A 402 2.70 -10.61 -11.40
CA PRO A 402 3.34 -11.23 -12.55
C PRO A 402 3.06 -12.74 -12.64
N ILE A 403 2.94 -13.43 -11.50
CA ILE A 403 2.62 -14.86 -11.45
C ILE A 403 1.18 -15.09 -11.92
N THR A 404 0.22 -14.31 -11.40
CA THR A 404 -1.19 -14.48 -11.74
C THR A 404 -1.51 -14.07 -13.17
N LEU A 405 -0.81 -13.07 -13.73
CA LEU A 405 -0.93 -12.72 -15.14
C LEU A 405 -0.44 -13.86 -16.03
N ALA A 406 0.66 -14.53 -15.68
CA ALA A 406 1.10 -15.70 -16.41
C ALA A 406 0.12 -16.87 -16.30
N VAL A 407 -0.52 -17.05 -15.12
CA VAL A 407 -1.65 -17.98 -14.96
C VAL A 407 -2.82 -17.59 -15.87
N GLY A 408 -3.14 -16.30 -15.94
CA GLY A 408 -4.17 -15.76 -16.81
C GLY A 408 -3.92 -16.07 -18.29
N VAL A 409 -2.69 -15.87 -18.75
CA VAL A 409 -2.27 -16.25 -20.12
C VAL A 409 -2.44 -17.73 -20.36
N ALA A 410 -1.95 -18.58 -19.45
CA ALA A 410 -2.02 -20.05 -19.59
C ALA A 410 -3.46 -20.59 -19.53
N ALA A 411 -4.36 -19.89 -18.83
CA ALA A 411 -5.77 -20.25 -18.67
C ALA A 411 -6.70 -19.51 -19.64
N GLU A 412 -6.15 -18.73 -20.58
CA GLU A 412 -6.90 -17.90 -21.56
C GLU A 412 -7.93 -16.97 -20.90
N LEU A 413 -7.57 -16.39 -19.71
CA LEU A 413 -8.42 -15.47 -18.97
C LEU A 413 -8.17 -14.02 -19.40
N ASP A 414 -9.15 -13.15 -19.12
CA ASP A 414 -8.97 -11.70 -19.26
C ASP A 414 -7.92 -11.20 -18.27
N LEU A 415 -6.81 -10.68 -18.80
CA LEU A 415 -5.66 -10.25 -17.99
C LEU A 415 -5.98 -9.02 -17.14
N ALA A 416 -6.88 -8.13 -17.59
CA ALA A 416 -7.30 -6.97 -16.80
C ALA A 416 -8.05 -7.44 -15.54
N VAL A 417 -8.97 -8.42 -15.70
CA VAL A 417 -9.67 -9.05 -14.58
C VAL A 417 -8.69 -9.70 -13.61
N VAL A 418 -7.75 -10.49 -14.11
CA VAL A 418 -6.74 -11.19 -13.30
C VAL A 418 -5.89 -10.20 -12.50
N ALA A 419 -5.40 -9.13 -13.15
CA ALA A 419 -4.56 -8.12 -12.50
C ALA A 419 -5.32 -7.35 -11.42
N ILE A 420 -6.55 -6.90 -11.74
CA ILE A 420 -7.39 -6.14 -10.80
C ILE A 420 -7.80 -7.03 -9.62
N LEU A 421 -8.23 -8.27 -9.88
CA LEU A 421 -8.58 -9.24 -8.83
C LEU A 421 -7.38 -9.48 -7.90
N THR A 422 -6.20 -9.67 -8.47
CA THR A 422 -4.97 -9.86 -7.70
C THR A 422 -4.65 -8.64 -6.86
N ALA A 423 -4.67 -7.43 -7.44
CA ALA A 423 -4.41 -6.19 -6.71
C ALA A 423 -5.43 -5.96 -5.59
N ILE A 424 -6.72 -6.20 -5.85
CA ILE A 424 -7.78 -6.05 -4.84
C ILE A 424 -7.60 -7.07 -3.71
N SER A 425 -7.30 -8.33 -4.02
CA SER A 425 -7.11 -9.38 -3.01
C SER A 425 -5.95 -9.06 -2.05
N THR A 426 -4.88 -8.43 -2.53
CA THR A 426 -3.75 -8.01 -1.68
C THR A 426 -4.09 -6.83 -0.77
N ALA A 427 -5.24 -6.17 -0.93
CA ALA A 427 -5.71 -5.15 0.01
C ALA A 427 -6.41 -5.73 1.25
N PHE A 428 -6.74 -7.01 1.27
CA PHE A 428 -7.51 -7.64 2.34
C PHE A 428 -6.62 -8.03 3.54
N ALA A 429 -5.72 -7.16 3.92
CA ALA A 429 -4.81 -7.31 5.05
C ALA A 429 -5.48 -6.93 6.39
N PHE A 430 -6.69 -7.42 6.63
CA PHE A 430 -7.45 -7.03 7.84
C PHE A 430 -7.06 -7.83 9.09
N MET A 431 -6.38 -8.97 8.94
CA MET A 431 -6.07 -9.85 10.08
C MET A 431 -4.80 -9.48 10.84
N THR A 432 -3.95 -8.61 10.28
CA THR A 432 -2.67 -8.26 10.88
C THR A 432 -2.44 -6.75 10.95
N ALA A 433 -1.70 -6.33 11.97
CA ALA A 433 -1.32 -4.92 12.11
C ALA A 433 -0.29 -4.47 11.07
N PHE A 434 0.44 -5.40 10.44
CA PHE A 434 1.58 -5.09 9.57
C PHE A 434 1.24 -5.12 8.07
N GLY A 435 0.08 -5.65 7.70
CA GLY A 435 -0.29 -5.87 6.31
C GLY A 435 -0.52 -4.58 5.51
N THR A 436 -0.96 -3.49 6.14
CA THR A 436 -1.10 -2.18 5.51
C THR A 436 -0.56 -1.06 6.39
N PRO A 437 -0.07 0.06 5.80
CA PRO A 437 0.36 1.20 6.60
C PRO A 437 -0.72 1.81 7.51
N PRO A 438 -2.00 1.93 7.12
CA PRO A 438 -3.08 2.34 8.03
C PRO A 438 -3.22 1.47 9.26
N ASN A 439 -3.14 0.13 9.12
CA ASN A 439 -3.20 -0.79 10.24
C ASN A 439 -2.06 -0.56 11.23
N LEU A 440 -0.84 -0.38 10.71
CA LEU A 440 0.33 -0.12 11.54
C LEU A 440 0.23 1.19 12.32
N ILE A 441 -0.27 2.26 11.68
CA ILE A 441 -0.48 3.57 12.30
C ILE A 441 -1.49 3.43 13.45
N VAL A 442 -2.59 2.75 13.21
CA VAL A 442 -3.65 2.57 14.23
C VAL A 442 -3.18 1.64 15.35
N HIS A 443 -2.46 0.57 15.03
CA HIS A 443 -1.87 -0.33 16.04
C HIS A 443 -0.86 0.38 16.94
N ALA A 444 -0.10 1.33 16.40
CA ALA A 444 0.87 2.12 17.16
C ALA A 444 0.23 3.02 18.22
N SER A 445 -1.08 3.27 18.17
CA SER A 445 -1.84 3.96 19.23
C SER A 445 -1.93 3.15 20.53
N GLY A 446 -1.67 1.83 20.47
CA GLY A 446 -1.81 0.92 21.59
C GLY A 446 -3.24 0.51 21.91
N ILE A 447 -4.26 0.97 21.16
CA ILE A 447 -5.67 0.62 21.38
C ILE A 447 -5.99 -0.77 20.81
N PRO A 448 -5.89 -1.02 19.48
CA PRO A 448 -6.14 -2.37 18.97
C PRO A 448 -4.93 -3.25 19.16
N SER A 449 -5.12 -4.38 19.82
CA SER A 449 -4.15 -5.46 19.92
C SER A 449 -4.12 -6.31 18.64
N SER A 450 -3.09 -7.15 18.48
CA SER A 450 -3.05 -8.13 17.37
C SER A 450 -4.25 -9.08 17.39
N ALA A 451 -4.78 -9.44 18.57
CA ALA A 451 -5.98 -10.25 18.70
C ALA A 451 -7.24 -9.53 18.21
N ASP A 452 -7.30 -8.20 18.38
CA ASP A 452 -8.40 -7.41 17.88
C ASP A 452 -8.43 -7.33 16.35
N PHE A 453 -7.25 -7.25 15.71
CA PHE A 453 -7.12 -7.37 14.26
C PHE A 453 -7.65 -8.73 13.77
N VAL A 454 -7.26 -9.83 14.40
CA VAL A 454 -7.75 -11.17 14.01
C VAL A 454 -9.27 -11.27 14.22
N ARG A 455 -9.78 -10.84 15.38
CA ARG A 455 -11.21 -10.93 15.72
C ARG A 455 -12.11 -10.16 14.74
N ASN A 456 -11.69 -8.96 14.33
CA ASN A 456 -12.44 -8.12 13.40
C ASN A 456 -12.08 -8.44 11.94
N GLY A 457 -10.83 -8.82 11.69
CA GLY A 457 -10.30 -9.03 10.35
C GLY A 457 -10.76 -10.33 9.70
N VAL A 458 -10.84 -11.44 10.45
CA VAL A 458 -11.26 -12.73 9.88
C VAL A 458 -12.65 -12.64 9.25
N PRO A 459 -13.72 -12.16 9.94
CA PRO A 459 -15.03 -12.04 9.29
C PRO A 459 -15.00 -11.04 8.13
N MET A 460 -14.23 -9.96 8.23
CA MET A 460 -14.10 -8.98 7.15
C MET A 460 -13.41 -9.56 5.92
N VAL A 461 -12.35 -10.37 6.09
CA VAL A 461 -11.70 -11.08 4.99
C VAL A 461 -12.66 -12.04 4.30
N LEU A 462 -13.41 -12.84 5.06
CA LEU A 462 -14.38 -13.78 4.49
C LEU A 462 -15.45 -13.08 3.65
N LEU A 463 -15.98 -11.96 4.16
CA LEU A 463 -16.94 -11.14 3.42
C LEU A 463 -16.30 -10.48 2.19
N ALA A 464 -15.07 -9.99 2.29
CA ALA A 464 -14.36 -9.38 1.18
C ALA A 464 -14.06 -10.39 0.06
N VAL A 465 -13.62 -11.59 0.42
CA VAL A 465 -13.44 -12.70 -0.54
C VAL A 465 -14.76 -13.05 -1.24
N LEU A 466 -15.85 -13.15 -0.49
CA LEU A 466 -17.17 -13.41 -1.06
C LEU A 466 -17.60 -12.30 -2.04
N VAL A 467 -17.45 -11.04 -1.65
CA VAL A 467 -17.78 -9.88 -2.52
C VAL A 467 -16.97 -9.95 -3.80
N LEU A 468 -15.67 -10.25 -3.71
CA LEU A 468 -14.79 -10.29 -4.87
C LEU A 468 -15.16 -11.45 -5.81
N LEU A 469 -15.48 -12.64 -5.29
CA LEU A 469 -15.96 -13.77 -6.08
C LEU A 469 -17.32 -13.48 -6.76
N VAL A 470 -18.22 -12.81 -6.06
CA VAL A 470 -19.49 -12.37 -6.63
C VAL A 470 -19.29 -11.32 -7.72
N ALA A 471 -18.39 -10.36 -7.47
CA ALA A 471 -18.05 -9.34 -8.46
C ALA A 471 -17.43 -9.95 -9.72
N GLN A 472 -16.49 -10.88 -9.56
CA GLN A 472 -15.87 -11.60 -10.69
C GLN A 472 -16.92 -12.37 -11.50
N ARG A 473 -17.85 -13.05 -10.85
CA ARG A 473 -18.82 -13.93 -11.53
C ARG A 473 -19.96 -13.17 -12.20
N TYR A 474 -20.42 -12.06 -11.61
CA TYR A 474 -21.66 -11.40 -12.04
C TYR A 474 -21.49 -9.95 -12.46
N TYR A 475 -20.57 -9.21 -11.83
CA TYR A 475 -20.42 -7.77 -12.08
C TYR A 475 -19.42 -7.49 -13.21
N TRP A 476 -18.22 -8.04 -13.15
CA TRP A 476 -17.19 -7.75 -14.14
C TRP A 476 -17.51 -8.17 -15.56
N PRO A 477 -18.17 -9.30 -15.84
CA PRO A 477 -18.60 -9.60 -17.20
C PRO A 477 -19.51 -8.52 -17.85
N ILE A 478 -20.28 -7.80 -16.99
CA ILE A 478 -21.12 -6.67 -17.44
C ILE A 478 -20.28 -5.39 -17.54
N ALA A 479 -19.46 -5.12 -16.54
CA ALA A 479 -18.68 -3.92 -16.45
C ALA A 479 -17.61 -3.79 -17.54
N LEU A 480 -16.98 -4.90 -17.93
CA LEU A 480 -16.03 -4.94 -19.06
C LEU A 480 -16.66 -4.46 -20.38
N GLY A 481 -17.96 -4.67 -20.58
CA GLY A 481 -18.67 -4.13 -21.73
C GLY A 481 -18.81 -2.61 -21.72
N TRP A 482 -18.51 -1.93 -20.61
CA TRP A 482 -18.54 -0.47 -20.45
C TRP A 482 -17.15 0.16 -20.53
N THR A 483 -16.11 -0.65 -20.37
CA THR A 483 -14.71 -0.25 -20.46
C THR A 483 -14.21 -0.47 -21.90
N GLY A 484 -13.12 0.16 -22.26
CA GLY A 484 -12.48 -0.06 -23.55
C GLY A 484 -11.56 -1.28 -23.60
N LEU A 485 -11.67 -2.15 -22.59
CA LEU A 485 -10.81 -3.32 -22.37
C LEU A 485 -11.30 -4.54 -23.13
#